data_3af2ddfc62e60ecccd76cddbafd58fec
#
_entry.id   3af2ddfc62e60ecccd76cddbafd58fec
#
_cell.length_a   1.000
_cell.length_b   1.000
_cell.length_c   1.000
_cell.angle_alpha   90.00
_cell.angle_beta   90.00
_cell.angle_gamma   90.00
#
_symmetry.space_group_name_H-M   'P 1'
#
loop_
_entity.id
_entity.type
_entity.pdbx_description
1 polymer ?
#
loop_
_entity_poly.entity_id
_entity_poly.type
_entity_poly.pdbx_seq_one_letter_code
_entity_poly.pdbx_strand_id
1 'polypeptide(L)'
;QEGYLGVSRPSFFSSKKEEKEEKNGEEEEFSCDEAFLKVLQTMKKGELLPLHSLSIKEGETSPPKRYNSGSLILTMENAGQFIEDEELRAQIKGSGIGTSATRAEILKKLVTIEYLALNKKTQTITPTLMGEMIYDVVSDSIRPLLNPALTASWEKGLTGVAEGTITSGEYMDKLDDFVRRRTNIVKQLHNQSILYQQFDAIAGFYQKKETAPAVKKAGTAKKRTEKKENAEG
;
A
#
# COMPACT_ATOMS: atom_id res chain seq x y z
N GLN A 1 -13.98 32.10 16.32
CA GLN A 1 -13.06 32.82 15.41
C GLN A 1 -12.61 31.82 14.35
N GLU A 2 -12.84 32.13 13.10
CA GLU A 2 -12.51 31.25 11.95
C GLU A 2 -11.00 31.02 11.75
N GLY A 3 -10.16 31.83 12.39
CA GLY A 3 -8.70 31.71 12.33
C GLY A 3 -8.16 31.60 10.92
N TYR A 4 -7.14 30.74 10.72
CA TYR A 4 -6.51 30.50 9.42
C TYR A 4 -7.36 29.66 8.45
N LEU A 5 -8.45 29.05 8.90
CA LEU A 5 -9.31 28.18 8.08
C LEU A 5 -9.94 28.90 6.89
N GLY A 6 -10.26 30.19 7.03
CA GLY A 6 -10.77 31.00 5.91
C GLY A 6 -9.75 31.20 4.79
N VAL A 7 -8.45 31.23 5.11
CA VAL A 7 -7.36 31.41 4.13
C VAL A 7 -6.92 30.07 3.53
N SER A 8 -6.94 28.99 4.32
CA SER A 8 -6.51 27.65 3.87
C SER A 8 -7.58 26.89 3.10
N ARG A 9 -8.85 27.27 3.24
CA ARG A 9 -10.00 26.61 2.59
C ARG A 9 -9.83 26.44 1.07
N PRO A 10 -9.38 27.43 0.29
CA PRO A 10 -9.17 27.27 -1.15
C PRO A 10 -8.08 26.27 -1.50
N SER A 11 -7.00 26.15 -0.71
CA SER A 11 -5.86 25.28 -1.01
C SER A 11 -6.10 23.81 -0.64
N PHE A 12 -6.94 23.54 0.37
CA PHE A 12 -7.26 22.16 0.76
C PHE A 12 -8.39 21.52 -0.07
N PHE A 13 -9.29 22.32 -0.62
CA PHE A 13 -10.47 21.82 -1.37
C PHE A 13 -10.33 21.94 -2.88
N SER A 14 -9.39 22.73 -3.43
CA SER A 14 -9.19 22.86 -4.87
C SER A 14 -8.50 21.65 -5.52
N SER A 15 -7.73 20.84 -4.76
CA SER A 15 -7.05 19.66 -5.30
C SER A 15 -7.95 18.43 -5.51
N LYS A 16 -9.24 18.50 -5.11
CA LYS A 16 -10.20 17.42 -5.37
C LYS A 16 -11.01 17.59 -6.67
N LYS A 17 -10.81 18.67 -7.41
CA LYS A 17 -11.61 18.97 -8.62
C LYS A 17 -11.06 18.34 -9.91
N GLU A 18 -9.83 17.83 -9.91
CA GLU A 18 -9.21 17.24 -11.12
C GLU A 18 -9.34 15.70 -11.25
N GLU A 19 -9.89 15.00 -10.25
CA GLU A 19 -10.13 13.54 -10.32
C GLU A 19 -11.63 13.17 -10.37
N LYS A 20 -12.52 14.12 -10.68
CA LYS A 20 -13.97 13.85 -10.85
C LYS A 20 -14.36 13.86 -12.32
N GLU A 21 -13.78 13.00 -13.14
CA GLU A 21 -14.46 12.48 -14.33
C GLU A 21 -14.76 10.99 -14.07
N GLU A 22 -16.07 10.66 -14.12
CA GLU A 22 -16.69 9.36 -14.03
C GLU A 22 -16.95 8.78 -12.63
N LYS A 23 -17.97 9.35 -11.94
CA LYS A 23 -18.97 8.53 -11.24
C LYS A 23 -20.23 9.37 -11.00
N ASN A 24 -21.28 9.10 -11.76
CA ASN A 24 -22.63 9.51 -11.47
C ASN A 24 -23.06 8.93 -10.11
N GLY A 25 -23.12 9.76 -9.12
CA GLY A 25 -23.70 9.53 -7.83
C GLY A 25 -23.87 10.91 -7.21
N GLU A 26 -25.10 11.37 -7.05
CA GLU A 26 -25.44 12.61 -6.38
C GLU A 26 -24.82 12.61 -4.97
N GLU A 27 -23.60 13.10 -4.86
CA GLU A 27 -23.05 13.51 -3.55
C GLU A 27 -23.68 14.86 -3.23
N GLU A 28 -24.74 14.85 -2.42
CA GLU A 28 -25.18 16.05 -1.73
C GLU A 28 -23.97 16.62 -0.97
N GLU A 29 -23.43 17.70 -1.51
CA GLU A 29 -22.41 18.50 -0.83
C GLU A 29 -23.03 18.97 0.48
N PHE A 30 -22.54 18.45 1.61
CA PHE A 30 -22.85 18.98 2.94
C PHE A 30 -22.28 20.41 3.01
N SER A 31 -23.03 21.37 2.48
CA SER A 31 -22.82 22.77 2.78
C SER A 31 -23.38 23.00 4.20
N CYS A 32 -22.50 23.15 5.18
CA CYS A 32 -22.92 23.64 6.48
C CYS A 32 -23.56 25.01 6.27
N ASP A 33 -24.88 25.09 6.41
CA ASP A 33 -25.61 26.33 6.29
C ASP A 33 -25.11 27.29 7.40
N GLU A 34 -24.78 28.53 7.02
CA GLU A 34 -24.34 29.57 7.98
C GLU A 34 -25.38 29.79 9.10
N ALA A 35 -26.66 29.57 8.78
CA ALA A 35 -27.75 29.61 9.75
C ALA A 35 -27.59 28.51 10.81
N PHE A 36 -27.22 27.29 10.42
CA PHE A 36 -26.99 26.18 11.34
C PHE A 36 -25.77 26.42 12.22
N LEU A 37 -24.68 26.97 11.69
CA LEU A 37 -23.49 27.34 12.47
C LEU A 37 -23.80 28.42 13.52
N LYS A 38 -24.64 29.40 13.20
CA LYS A 38 -25.08 30.42 14.16
C LYS A 38 -25.91 29.79 15.30
N VAL A 39 -26.80 28.85 14.98
CA VAL A 39 -27.55 28.11 15.99
C VAL A 39 -26.63 27.34 16.91
N LEU A 40 -25.65 26.60 16.37
CA LEU A 40 -24.67 25.84 17.16
C LEU A 40 -23.83 26.74 18.07
N GLN A 41 -23.47 27.96 17.64
CA GLN A 41 -22.71 28.92 18.46
C GLN A 41 -23.51 29.47 19.65
N THR A 42 -24.83 29.50 19.55
CA THR A 42 -25.71 30.01 20.63
C THR A 42 -26.11 28.91 21.64
N MET A 43 -25.91 27.62 21.29
CA MET A 43 -26.31 26.50 22.13
C MET A 43 -25.44 26.34 23.37
N LYS A 44 -26.06 26.00 24.49
CA LYS A 44 -25.39 25.67 25.74
C LYS A 44 -25.27 24.15 25.94
N LYS A 45 -24.27 23.74 26.71
CA LYS A 45 -24.10 22.32 27.05
C LYS A 45 -25.34 21.78 27.76
N GLY A 46 -25.96 20.74 27.15
CA GLY A 46 -27.18 20.10 27.68
C GLY A 46 -28.46 20.48 26.95
N GLU A 47 -28.44 21.43 26.00
CA GLU A 47 -29.57 21.71 25.14
C GLU A 47 -29.77 20.58 24.12
N LEU A 48 -31.04 20.22 23.85
CA LEU A 48 -31.42 19.16 22.94
C LEU A 48 -31.63 19.76 21.52
N LEU A 49 -30.96 19.21 20.55
CA LEU A 49 -31.19 19.50 19.13
C LEU A 49 -32.34 18.61 18.62
N PRO A 50 -33.40 19.20 18.00
CA PRO A 50 -34.44 18.39 17.36
C PRO A 50 -33.84 17.65 16.15
N LEU A 51 -33.91 16.34 16.16
CA LEU A 51 -33.55 15.51 15.05
C LEU A 51 -34.66 15.52 14.00
N HIS A 52 -34.38 16.00 12.79
CA HIS A 52 -35.42 16.18 11.76
C HIS A 52 -35.65 14.90 10.96
N SER A 53 -34.58 14.20 10.60
CA SER A 53 -34.64 12.93 9.88
C SER A 53 -33.35 12.11 10.08
N LEU A 54 -33.47 10.80 9.94
CA LEU A 54 -32.36 9.86 9.85
C LEU A 54 -32.49 9.14 8.52
N SER A 55 -31.42 9.12 7.75
CA SER A 55 -31.30 8.30 6.54
C SER A 55 -30.17 7.31 6.67
N ILE A 56 -30.38 6.10 6.17
CA ILE A 56 -29.32 5.08 6.07
C ILE A 56 -28.66 5.29 4.71
N LYS A 57 -27.36 5.63 4.72
CA LYS A 57 -26.58 5.70 3.50
C LYS A 57 -25.89 4.35 3.29
N GLU A 58 -26.36 3.61 2.29
CA GLU A 58 -25.70 2.38 1.86
C GLU A 58 -24.45 2.72 1.05
N GLY A 59 -23.39 1.94 1.25
CA GLY A 59 -22.14 2.12 0.52
C GLY A 59 -21.29 0.85 0.57
N GLU A 60 -20.46 0.68 -0.43
CA GLU A 60 -19.50 -0.42 -0.50
C GLU A 60 -18.11 0.06 -0.05
N THR A 61 -17.43 -0.78 0.72
CA THR A 61 -16.02 -0.54 1.06
C THR A 61 -15.14 -0.85 -0.14
N SER A 62 -14.16 0.01 -0.39
CA SER A 62 -13.14 -0.27 -1.40
C SER A 62 -11.89 -0.91 -0.77
N PRO A 63 -11.18 -1.79 -1.48
CA PRO A 63 -9.92 -2.33 -0.99
C PRO A 63 -8.90 -1.20 -0.76
N PRO A 64 -7.93 -1.39 0.16
CA PRO A 64 -6.90 -0.40 0.41
C PRO A 64 -6.09 -0.12 -0.88
N LYS A 65 -5.68 1.14 -1.04
CA LYS A 65 -4.87 1.54 -2.20
C LYS A 65 -3.53 0.80 -2.18
N ARG A 66 -3.04 0.39 -3.36
CA ARG A 66 -1.71 -0.20 -3.49
C ARG A 66 -0.63 0.79 -3.10
N TYR A 67 0.47 0.27 -2.58
CA TYR A 67 1.61 1.09 -2.19
C TYR A 67 2.31 1.70 -3.42
N ASN A 68 2.78 2.92 -3.24
CA ASN A 68 3.82 3.52 -4.06
C ASN A 68 5.13 3.56 -3.26
N SER A 69 6.24 3.97 -3.90
CA SER A 69 7.55 4.00 -3.22
C SER A 69 7.55 4.85 -1.95
N GLY A 70 6.91 6.01 -1.97
CA GLY A 70 6.82 6.90 -0.81
C GLY A 70 5.96 6.30 0.32
N SER A 71 4.76 5.81 -0.01
CA SER A 71 3.88 5.23 1.01
C SER A 71 4.46 3.96 1.61
N LEU A 72 5.22 3.15 0.84
CA LEU A 72 5.87 1.96 1.36
C LEU A 72 7.03 2.30 2.31
N ILE A 73 7.84 3.33 1.99
CA ILE A 73 8.87 3.84 2.88
C ILE A 73 8.27 4.33 4.21
N LEU A 74 7.16 5.09 4.15
CA LEU A 74 6.45 5.52 5.35
C LEU A 74 5.89 4.34 6.16
N THR A 75 5.41 3.30 5.48
CA THR A 75 4.94 2.07 6.15
C THR A 75 6.09 1.33 6.84
N MET A 76 7.27 1.27 6.21
CA MET A 76 8.48 0.71 6.84
C MET A 76 8.89 1.51 8.08
N GLU A 77 8.80 2.83 8.03
CA GLU A 77 9.07 3.72 9.15
C GLU A 77 8.10 3.51 10.31
N ASN A 78 6.83 3.33 9.98
CA ASN A 78 5.76 3.11 10.94
C ASN A 78 5.43 1.62 11.14
N ALA A 79 6.40 0.71 10.93
CA ALA A 79 6.18 -0.74 11.01
C ALA A 79 5.68 -1.20 12.38
N GLY A 80 5.89 -0.43 13.44
CA GLY A 80 5.35 -0.68 14.78
C GLY A 80 3.82 -0.77 14.81
N GLN A 81 3.10 -0.13 13.88
CA GLN A 81 1.63 -0.23 13.82
C GLN A 81 1.11 -1.66 13.59
N PHE A 82 1.95 -2.55 13.03
CA PHE A 82 1.61 -3.95 12.78
C PHE A 82 1.98 -4.88 13.95
N ILE A 83 2.52 -4.35 15.04
CA ILE A 83 2.91 -5.11 16.22
C ILE A 83 1.84 -4.94 17.29
N GLU A 84 1.26 -6.06 17.75
CA GLU A 84 0.23 -6.07 18.78
C GLU A 84 0.81 -5.80 20.17
N ASP A 85 2.00 -6.35 20.46
CA ASP A 85 2.71 -6.17 21.71
C ASP A 85 3.17 -4.71 21.88
N GLU A 86 2.71 -4.04 22.95
CA GLU A 86 2.98 -2.62 23.19
C GLU A 86 4.45 -2.35 23.51
N GLU A 87 5.13 -3.26 24.19
CA GLU A 87 6.55 -3.11 24.52
C GLU A 87 7.42 -3.20 23.28
N LEU A 88 7.18 -4.21 22.43
CA LEU A 88 7.88 -4.35 21.14
C LEU A 88 7.52 -3.22 20.17
N ARG A 89 6.28 -2.75 20.19
CA ARG A 89 5.86 -1.59 19.43
C ARG A 89 6.61 -0.32 19.85
N ALA A 90 6.77 -0.11 21.15
CA ALA A 90 7.52 1.02 21.70
C ALA A 90 9.00 0.97 21.29
N GLN A 91 9.60 -0.23 21.27
CA GLN A 91 11.01 -0.44 20.90
C GLN A 91 11.30 -0.03 19.45
N ILE A 92 10.39 -0.34 18.51
CA ILE A 92 10.56 -0.01 17.08
C ILE A 92 9.97 1.37 16.71
N LYS A 93 9.31 2.04 17.65
CA LYS A 93 8.73 3.36 17.44
C LYS A 93 9.81 4.38 17.13
N GLY A 94 9.70 4.99 15.94
CA GLY A 94 10.65 6.01 15.47
C GLY A 94 11.85 5.46 14.70
N SER A 95 12.22 4.19 14.85
CA SER A 95 13.26 3.55 14.01
C SER A 95 12.64 2.82 12.81
N GLY A 96 11.55 2.09 13.02
CA GLY A 96 10.90 1.29 11.99
C GLY A 96 11.76 0.12 11.48
N ILE A 97 11.47 -0.35 10.27
CA ILE A 97 12.28 -1.34 9.56
C ILE A 97 13.28 -0.59 8.67
N GLY A 98 14.56 -0.86 8.86
CA GLY A 98 15.65 -0.17 8.18
C GLY A 98 15.80 1.28 8.64
N THR A 99 16.88 1.92 8.24
CA THR A 99 17.12 3.35 8.49
C THR A 99 16.58 4.21 7.35
N SER A 100 16.45 5.51 7.55
CA SER A 100 16.05 6.45 6.50
C SER A 100 16.94 6.35 5.25
N ALA A 101 18.25 6.11 5.42
CA ALA A 101 19.20 5.95 4.33
C ALA A 101 19.05 4.62 3.58
N THR A 102 18.68 3.54 4.27
CA THR A 102 18.67 2.19 3.67
C THR A 102 17.33 1.77 3.08
N ARG A 103 16.20 2.37 3.51
CA ARG A 103 14.86 1.97 3.04
C ARG A 103 14.72 2.07 1.52
N ALA A 104 15.17 3.17 0.94
CA ALA A 104 15.10 3.36 -0.52
C ALA A 104 15.97 2.33 -1.27
N GLU A 105 17.15 2.00 -0.74
CA GLU A 105 18.02 0.98 -1.33
C GLU A 105 17.44 -0.43 -1.20
N ILE A 106 16.79 -0.76 -0.08
CA ILE A 106 16.06 -2.02 0.09
C ILE A 106 14.99 -2.17 -1.00
N LEU A 107 14.15 -1.15 -1.20
CA LEU A 107 13.11 -1.18 -2.24
C LEU A 107 13.72 -1.31 -3.65
N LYS A 108 14.78 -0.54 -3.94
CA LYS A 108 15.49 -0.64 -5.20
C LYS A 108 16.04 -2.05 -5.42
N LYS A 109 16.63 -2.66 -4.39
CA LYS A 109 17.13 -4.03 -4.45
C LYS A 109 16.02 -5.03 -4.73
N LEU A 110 14.85 -4.92 -4.04
CA LEU A 110 13.71 -5.80 -4.24
C LEU A 110 13.15 -5.72 -5.68
N VAL A 111 13.17 -4.53 -6.27
CA VAL A 111 12.80 -4.35 -7.69
C VAL A 111 13.88 -4.93 -8.62
N THR A 112 15.16 -4.76 -8.30
CA THR A 112 16.27 -5.26 -9.13
C THR A 112 16.33 -6.79 -9.18
N ILE A 113 16.01 -7.46 -8.05
CA ILE A 113 15.96 -8.94 -7.97
C ILE A 113 14.57 -9.49 -8.38
N GLU A 114 13.71 -8.62 -8.93
CA GLU A 114 12.40 -8.98 -9.46
C GLU A 114 11.42 -9.59 -8.43
N TYR A 115 11.56 -9.26 -7.16
CA TYR A 115 10.54 -9.61 -6.16
C TYR A 115 9.38 -8.62 -6.17
N LEU A 116 9.65 -7.36 -6.52
CA LEU A 116 8.67 -6.30 -6.70
C LEU A 116 8.76 -5.72 -8.10
N ALA A 117 7.61 -5.34 -8.66
CA ALA A 117 7.51 -4.57 -9.89
C ALA A 117 7.09 -3.14 -9.58
N LEU A 118 7.77 -2.17 -10.18
CA LEU A 118 7.44 -0.75 -10.10
C LEU A 118 6.88 -0.27 -11.43
N ASN A 119 5.63 0.18 -11.41
CA ASN A 119 5.05 0.86 -12.57
C ASN A 119 5.58 2.30 -12.64
N LYS A 120 6.38 2.61 -13.67
CA LYS A 120 7.01 3.93 -13.82
C LYS A 120 6.02 5.07 -14.04
N LYS A 121 4.82 4.81 -14.58
CA LYS A 121 3.79 5.85 -14.82
C LYS A 121 2.99 6.17 -13.57
N THR A 122 2.47 5.14 -12.89
CA THR A 122 1.62 5.28 -11.70
C THR A 122 2.41 5.26 -10.39
N GLN A 123 3.72 4.96 -10.43
CA GLN A 123 4.59 4.74 -9.28
C GLN A 123 4.08 3.63 -8.32
N THR A 124 3.14 2.81 -8.77
CA THR A 124 2.56 1.72 -7.98
C THR A 124 3.52 0.55 -7.91
N ILE A 125 3.69 0.02 -6.70
CA ILE A 125 4.47 -1.18 -6.42
C ILE A 125 3.52 -2.37 -6.31
N THR A 126 3.87 -3.47 -7.00
CA THR A 126 3.16 -4.75 -6.93
C THR A 126 4.15 -5.87 -6.74
N PRO A 127 3.78 -7.00 -6.10
CA PRO A 127 4.61 -8.19 -6.14
C PRO A 127 4.72 -8.70 -7.59
N THR A 128 5.79 -9.43 -7.87
CA THR A 128 5.90 -10.25 -9.07
C THR A 128 5.54 -11.70 -8.73
N LEU A 129 5.41 -12.56 -9.73
CA LEU A 129 5.25 -13.99 -9.48
C LEU A 129 6.39 -14.54 -8.62
N MET A 130 7.63 -14.17 -8.92
CA MET A 130 8.80 -14.56 -8.13
C MET A 130 8.69 -14.07 -6.68
N GLY A 131 8.23 -12.82 -6.50
CA GLY A 131 8.06 -12.24 -5.15
C GLY A 131 7.01 -12.98 -4.33
N GLU A 132 5.88 -13.35 -4.91
CA GLU A 132 4.84 -14.13 -4.23
C GLU A 132 5.34 -15.55 -3.90
N MET A 133 6.01 -16.21 -4.86
CA MET A 133 6.59 -17.54 -4.62
C MET A 133 7.60 -17.53 -3.46
N ILE A 134 8.48 -16.53 -3.40
CA ILE A 134 9.42 -16.39 -2.28
C ILE A 134 8.71 -16.11 -0.96
N TYR A 135 7.67 -15.27 -0.99
CA TYR A 135 6.84 -15.02 0.20
C TYR A 135 6.22 -16.32 0.72
N ASP A 136 5.65 -17.15 -0.13
CA ASP A 136 5.03 -18.43 0.25
C ASP A 136 6.06 -19.40 0.82
N VAL A 137 7.23 -19.52 0.16
CA VAL A 137 8.34 -20.35 0.68
C VAL A 137 8.75 -19.91 2.08
N VAL A 138 8.92 -18.60 2.32
CA VAL A 138 9.29 -18.08 3.65
C VAL A 138 8.15 -18.24 4.65
N SER A 139 6.90 -18.03 4.23
CA SER A 139 5.71 -18.20 5.08
C SER A 139 5.58 -19.64 5.59
N ASP A 140 5.84 -20.61 4.72
CA ASP A 140 5.71 -22.03 5.05
C ASP A 140 6.95 -22.62 5.75
N SER A 141 8.09 -21.93 5.67
CA SER A 141 9.34 -22.42 6.27
C SER A 141 9.77 -21.62 7.52
N ILE A 142 9.89 -20.30 7.42
CA ILE A 142 10.38 -19.43 8.49
C ILE A 142 9.45 -18.21 8.67
N ARG A 143 8.19 -18.47 8.88
CA ARG A 143 7.15 -17.45 9.05
C ARG A 143 7.52 -16.27 9.97
N PRO A 144 8.26 -16.47 11.10
CA PRO A 144 8.67 -15.34 11.93
C PRO A 144 9.46 -14.25 11.23
N LEU A 145 10.18 -14.55 10.12
CA LEU A 145 10.91 -13.54 9.34
C LEU A 145 9.98 -12.54 8.64
N LEU A 146 8.69 -12.88 8.47
CA LEU A 146 7.68 -12.00 7.90
C LEU A 146 7.00 -11.12 8.95
N ASN A 147 7.34 -11.28 10.23
CA ASN A 147 6.72 -10.54 11.33
C ASN A 147 7.65 -9.43 11.82
N PRO A 148 7.24 -8.15 11.78
CA PRO A 148 8.03 -7.04 12.29
C PRO A 148 8.33 -7.15 13.79
N ALA A 149 7.54 -7.90 14.56
CA ALA A 149 7.80 -8.18 15.97
C ALA A 149 9.13 -8.90 16.20
N LEU A 150 9.57 -9.77 15.26
CA LEU A 150 10.89 -10.39 15.34
C LEU A 150 12.01 -9.34 15.26
N THR A 151 11.93 -8.42 14.31
CA THR A 151 12.90 -7.32 14.19
C THR A 151 12.91 -6.48 15.48
N ALA A 152 11.74 -6.11 16.00
CA ALA A 152 11.62 -5.36 17.25
C ALA A 152 12.25 -6.10 18.43
N SER A 153 12.11 -7.43 18.52
CA SER A 153 12.69 -8.23 19.59
C SER A 153 14.23 -8.28 19.53
N TRP A 154 14.80 -8.31 18.32
CA TRP A 154 16.25 -8.22 18.13
C TRP A 154 16.79 -6.83 18.44
N GLU A 155 16.11 -5.78 18.03
CA GLU A 155 16.45 -4.39 18.39
C GLU A 155 16.41 -4.17 19.92
N LYS A 156 15.41 -4.73 20.60
CA LYS A 156 15.33 -4.73 22.07
C LYS A 156 16.56 -5.42 22.69
N GLY A 157 16.98 -6.55 22.14
CA GLY A 157 18.18 -7.25 22.56
C GLY A 157 19.44 -6.40 22.39
N LEU A 158 19.59 -5.70 21.26
CA LEU A 158 20.71 -4.79 21.01
C LEU A 158 20.71 -3.60 21.98
N THR A 159 19.54 -3.05 22.27
CA THR A 159 19.39 -2.00 23.31
C THR A 159 19.87 -2.51 24.65
N GLY A 160 19.46 -3.74 25.05
CA GLY A 160 19.92 -4.35 26.29
C GLY A 160 21.43 -4.55 26.35
N VAL A 161 22.08 -4.89 25.22
CA VAL A 161 23.54 -4.95 25.14
C VAL A 161 24.17 -3.57 25.33
N ALA A 162 23.63 -2.55 24.68
CA ALA A 162 24.11 -1.17 24.82
C ALA A 162 23.97 -0.61 26.23
N GLU A 163 22.91 -0.97 26.94
CA GLU A 163 22.64 -0.59 28.34
C GLU A 163 23.36 -1.48 29.35
N GLY A 164 24.01 -2.57 28.92
CA GLY A 164 24.71 -3.50 29.78
C GLY A 164 23.80 -4.44 30.60
N THR A 165 22.50 -4.50 30.28
CA THR A 165 21.52 -5.43 30.91
C THR A 165 21.63 -6.85 30.36
N ILE A 166 22.16 -7.02 29.15
CA ILE A 166 22.45 -8.29 28.48
C ILE A 166 23.89 -8.25 27.98
N THR A 167 24.61 -9.34 28.10
CA THR A 167 25.97 -9.43 27.54
C THR A 167 25.93 -9.69 26.04
N SER A 168 26.97 -9.23 25.33
CA SER A 168 27.12 -9.51 23.89
C SER A 168 27.14 -11.02 23.59
N GLY A 169 27.74 -11.84 24.49
CA GLY A 169 27.73 -13.30 24.38
C GLY A 169 26.33 -13.88 24.42
N GLU A 170 25.53 -13.52 25.42
CA GLU A 170 24.14 -13.99 25.56
C GLU A 170 23.26 -13.59 24.37
N TYR A 171 23.50 -12.39 23.79
CA TYR A 171 22.80 -11.96 22.60
C TYR A 171 23.17 -12.83 21.39
N MET A 172 24.46 -13.07 21.17
CA MET A 172 24.95 -13.91 20.07
C MET A 172 24.52 -15.36 20.21
N ASP A 173 24.53 -15.93 21.42
CA ASP A 173 24.05 -17.30 21.68
C ASP A 173 22.55 -17.44 21.31
N LYS A 174 21.73 -16.44 21.66
CA LYS A 174 20.30 -16.42 21.28
C LYS A 174 20.11 -16.35 19.76
N LEU A 175 20.94 -15.56 19.07
CA LEU A 175 20.90 -15.43 17.63
C LEU A 175 21.32 -16.74 16.94
N ASP A 176 22.42 -17.35 17.39
CA ASP A 176 22.90 -18.64 16.89
C ASP A 176 21.86 -19.75 17.08
N ASP A 177 21.25 -19.82 18.27
CA ASP A 177 20.20 -20.78 18.56
C ASP A 177 18.98 -20.56 17.68
N PHE A 178 18.59 -19.33 17.42
CA PHE A 178 17.48 -19.02 16.50
C PHE A 178 17.81 -19.52 15.09
N VAL A 179 18.97 -19.15 14.54
CA VAL A 179 19.41 -19.56 13.20
C VAL A 179 19.48 -21.09 13.09
N ARG A 180 20.13 -21.74 14.06
CA ARG A 180 20.29 -23.20 14.10
C ARG A 180 18.97 -23.92 14.11
N ARG A 181 18.06 -23.51 15.00
CA ARG A 181 16.73 -24.13 15.12
C ARG A 181 15.92 -23.97 13.83
N ARG A 182 15.90 -22.76 13.24
CA ARG A 182 15.16 -22.49 12.00
C ARG A 182 15.76 -23.24 10.81
N THR A 183 17.06 -23.27 10.69
CA THR A 183 17.76 -24.06 9.65
C THR A 183 17.42 -25.55 9.75
N ASN A 184 17.43 -26.11 10.94
CA ASN A 184 17.09 -27.53 11.14
C ASN A 184 15.63 -27.84 10.80
N ILE A 185 14.70 -26.93 11.13
CA ILE A 185 13.29 -27.07 10.75
C ILE A 185 13.16 -27.08 9.23
N VAL A 186 13.78 -26.12 8.53
CA VAL A 186 13.72 -26.03 7.06
C VAL A 186 14.29 -27.28 6.38
N LYS A 187 15.38 -27.86 6.91
CA LYS A 187 15.99 -29.10 6.38
C LYS A 187 15.05 -30.31 6.49
N GLN A 188 14.11 -30.29 7.43
CA GLN A 188 13.16 -31.39 7.67
C GLN A 188 11.80 -31.17 6.98
N LEU A 189 11.60 -30.02 6.33
CA LEU A 189 10.37 -29.75 5.60
C LEU A 189 10.28 -30.59 4.33
N HIS A 190 9.11 -31.18 4.12
CA HIS A 190 8.76 -31.95 2.91
C HIS A 190 7.48 -31.40 2.27
N ASN A 191 7.41 -30.08 2.14
CA ASN A 191 6.23 -29.36 1.65
C ASN A 191 6.30 -28.94 0.16
N GLN A 192 7.26 -29.49 -0.61
CA GLN A 192 7.47 -29.11 -2.01
C GLN A 192 6.20 -29.27 -2.86
N SER A 193 5.45 -30.36 -2.66
CA SER A 193 4.21 -30.59 -3.43
C SER A 193 3.14 -29.54 -3.14
N ILE A 194 3.04 -29.08 -1.90
CA ILE A 194 2.11 -28.01 -1.50
C ILE A 194 2.53 -26.69 -2.14
N LEU A 195 3.83 -26.36 -2.07
CA LEU A 195 4.38 -25.15 -2.70
C LEU A 195 4.16 -25.15 -4.21
N TYR A 196 4.36 -26.27 -4.91
CA TYR A 196 4.07 -26.36 -6.35
C TYR A 196 2.60 -26.09 -6.66
N GLN A 197 1.65 -26.62 -5.88
CA GLN A 197 0.23 -26.34 -6.06
C GLN A 197 -0.10 -24.85 -5.83
N GLN A 198 0.50 -24.23 -4.82
CA GLN A 198 0.35 -22.80 -4.57
C GLN A 198 0.90 -21.98 -5.74
N PHE A 199 2.09 -22.33 -6.24
CA PHE A 199 2.71 -21.64 -7.37
C PHE A 199 1.89 -21.74 -8.66
N ASP A 200 1.36 -22.91 -8.96
CA ASP A 200 0.49 -23.12 -10.14
C ASP A 200 -0.79 -22.28 -10.04
N ALA A 201 -1.38 -22.21 -8.85
CA ALA A 201 -2.57 -21.39 -8.60
C ALA A 201 -2.29 -19.89 -8.79
N ILE A 202 -1.13 -19.41 -8.30
CA ILE A 202 -0.74 -18.00 -8.40
C ILE A 202 -0.31 -17.66 -9.82
N ALA A 203 0.41 -18.56 -10.52
CA ALA A 203 0.93 -18.32 -11.87
C ALA A 203 -0.15 -17.90 -12.87
N GLY A 204 -1.38 -18.42 -12.71
CA GLY A 204 -2.53 -18.07 -13.53
C GLY A 204 -2.88 -16.58 -13.51
N PHE A 205 -2.64 -15.88 -12.42
CA PHE A 205 -2.91 -14.44 -12.29
C PHE A 205 -1.85 -13.56 -12.97
N TYR A 206 -0.65 -14.10 -13.20
CA TYR A 206 0.47 -13.41 -13.84
C TYR A 206 0.59 -13.69 -15.33
N GLN A 207 -0.13 -14.70 -15.85
CA GLN A 207 -0.21 -14.91 -17.27
C GLN A 207 -0.90 -13.71 -17.93
N LYS A 208 -0.21 -13.04 -18.85
CA LYS A 208 -0.85 -12.02 -19.69
C LYS A 208 -2.02 -12.71 -20.40
N LYS A 209 -3.26 -12.23 -20.19
CA LYS A 209 -4.36 -12.56 -21.10
C LYS A 209 -3.85 -12.18 -22.47
N GLU A 210 -3.65 -13.17 -23.35
CA GLU A 210 -3.40 -12.92 -24.77
C GLU A 210 -4.58 -12.09 -25.26
N THR A 211 -4.33 -10.81 -25.49
CA THR A 211 -5.31 -9.94 -26.14
C THR A 211 -5.53 -10.55 -27.51
N ALA A 212 -6.76 -11.04 -27.75
CA ALA A 212 -7.18 -11.49 -29.07
C ALA A 212 -6.69 -10.48 -30.11
N PRO A 213 -6.11 -10.93 -31.26
CA PRO A 213 -5.53 -10.03 -32.22
C PRO A 213 -6.59 -9.00 -32.64
N ALA A 214 -6.29 -7.73 -32.45
CA ALA A 214 -7.17 -6.63 -32.81
C ALA A 214 -7.52 -6.82 -34.31
N VAL A 215 -8.79 -7.12 -34.60
CA VAL A 215 -9.33 -7.16 -35.94
C VAL A 215 -9.08 -5.79 -36.56
N LYS A 216 -8.09 -5.69 -37.46
CA LYS A 216 -7.82 -4.48 -38.23
C LYS A 216 -9.10 -4.18 -39.01
N LYS A 217 -9.86 -3.15 -38.58
CA LYS A 217 -10.95 -2.59 -39.37
C LYS A 217 -10.35 -2.18 -40.71
N ALA A 218 -10.79 -2.87 -41.78
CA ALA A 218 -10.43 -2.56 -43.16
C ALA A 218 -10.78 -1.08 -43.42
N GLY A 219 -9.76 -0.30 -43.72
CA GLY A 219 -9.92 1.09 -44.05
C GLY A 219 -10.79 1.24 -45.32
N THR A 220 -11.89 1.96 -45.20
CA THR A 220 -12.70 2.40 -46.34
C THR A 220 -11.84 3.27 -47.24
N ALA A 221 -11.58 2.73 -48.46
CA ALA A 221 -10.88 3.42 -49.52
C ALA A 221 -11.62 4.71 -49.87
N LYS A 222 -11.01 5.85 -49.65
CA LYS A 222 -11.47 7.14 -50.19
C LYS A 222 -11.29 7.14 -51.70
N LYS A 223 -12.41 7.13 -52.43
CA LYS A 223 -12.48 7.35 -53.88
C LYS A 223 -11.89 8.75 -54.17
N ARG A 224 -10.79 8.77 -54.90
CA ARG A 224 -10.16 9.96 -55.45
C ARG A 224 -10.92 10.33 -56.75
N THR A 225 -11.72 11.42 -56.70
CA THR A 225 -12.35 12.00 -57.92
C THR A 225 -11.29 12.76 -58.66
N GLU A 226 -10.96 12.33 -59.86
CA GLU A 226 -10.17 13.03 -60.83
C GLU A 226 -10.97 14.22 -61.37
N LYS A 227 -10.42 15.40 -61.22
CA LYS A 227 -10.90 16.61 -61.87
C LYS A 227 -10.12 16.76 -63.21
N LYS A 228 -10.82 16.51 -64.32
CA LYS A 228 -10.32 16.85 -65.65
C LYS A 228 -10.39 18.34 -65.80
N GLU A 229 -9.25 18.98 -65.98
CA GLU A 229 -9.17 20.29 -66.61
C GLU A 229 -9.17 20.15 -68.11
N ASN A 230 -10.19 20.70 -68.78
CA ASN A 230 -10.15 21.01 -70.21
C ASN A 230 -9.47 22.37 -70.39
N ALA A 231 -8.38 22.37 -71.11
CA ALA A 231 -7.81 23.55 -71.75
C ALA A 231 -8.50 23.69 -73.12
N GLU A 232 -8.98 24.88 -73.38
CA GLU A 232 -9.13 25.47 -74.71
C GLU A 232 -9.38 26.96 -74.57
N GLY A 233 -8.62 27.75 -75.37
CA GLY A 233 -8.82 29.14 -75.67
C GLY A 233 -7.61 30.03 -75.41
#